data_96c1207a939dda5f2c2dc23f5fbb8911
#
_entry.id   96c1207a939dda5f2c2dc23f5fbb8911
#
_cell.length_a   1.000
_cell.length_b   1.000
_cell.length_c   1.000
_cell.angle_alpha   90.00
_cell.angle_beta   90.00
_cell.angle_gamma   90.00
#
_symmetry.space_group_name_H-M   'P 1'
#
loop_
_entity.id
_entity.type
_entity.pdbx_description
1 polymer ?
#
loop_
_entity_poly.entity_id
_entity_poly.type
_entity_poly.pdbx_seq_one_letter_code
_entity_poly.pdbx_strand_id
1 'polypeptide(L)'
;MLRIGYVRLHDAQSAEDTTVLKAMGCHVVRAEEHDGEPATLTSILDFIGSGDELVVTRLEHLSTSSRGALDAIGRLEARGASLYIVEPELRSRGESGRALRAALEAVAAVEPVSQPRRKPAAAQEIHALQRAGIGPVEIARRLGVSRMTVWRKLKAVSA
;
A
#
# COMPACT_ATOMS: atom_id res chain seq x y z
N MET A 1 24.07 3.15 -8.37
CA MET A 1 22.65 3.31 -8.69
C MET A 1 22.01 1.93 -8.68
N LEU A 2 21.20 1.65 -7.69
CA LEU A 2 20.44 0.41 -7.58
C LEU A 2 19.06 0.63 -8.21
N ARG A 3 18.60 -0.31 -9.06
CA ARG A 3 17.24 -0.32 -9.60
C ARG A 3 16.46 -1.44 -8.94
N ILE A 4 15.43 -1.08 -8.19
CA ILE A 4 14.57 -2.01 -7.46
C ILE A 4 13.21 -2.03 -8.15
N GLY A 5 12.81 -3.19 -8.68
CA GLY A 5 11.47 -3.42 -9.20
C GLY A 5 10.51 -3.79 -8.08
N TYR A 6 9.31 -3.21 -8.08
CA TYR A 6 8.26 -3.56 -7.15
C TYR A 6 6.94 -3.82 -7.85
N VAL A 7 6.28 -4.90 -7.46
CA VAL A 7 4.98 -5.31 -7.96
C VAL A 7 4.08 -5.69 -6.79
N ARG A 8 2.83 -5.24 -6.84
CA ARG A 8 1.78 -5.71 -5.94
C ARG A 8 0.87 -6.67 -6.68
N LEU A 9 0.85 -7.94 -6.24
CA LEU A 9 0.11 -9.00 -6.91
C LEU A 9 -1.39 -8.91 -6.59
N HIS A 10 -2.19 -8.49 -7.55
CA HIS A 10 -3.65 -8.39 -7.38
C HIS A 10 -4.43 -8.93 -8.59
N ASP A 11 -3.76 -9.24 -9.69
CA ASP A 11 -4.35 -9.82 -10.89
C ASP A 11 -3.34 -10.71 -11.64
N ALA A 12 -3.80 -11.39 -12.68
CA ALA A 12 -2.93 -12.24 -13.51
C ALA A 12 -1.82 -11.43 -14.22
N GLN A 13 -2.09 -10.17 -14.58
CA GLN A 13 -1.14 -9.29 -15.24
C GLN A 13 0.01 -8.89 -14.32
N SER A 14 -0.24 -8.78 -13.01
CA SER A 14 0.80 -8.47 -12.02
C SER A 14 1.92 -9.53 -11.97
N ALA A 15 1.62 -10.79 -12.30
CA ALA A 15 2.64 -11.84 -12.42
C ALA A 15 3.55 -11.61 -13.65
N GLU A 16 3.00 -11.12 -14.75
CA GLU A 16 3.74 -10.75 -15.97
C GLU A 16 4.61 -9.52 -15.72
N ASP A 17 4.15 -8.57 -14.93
CA ASP A 17 4.87 -7.36 -14.53
C ASP A 17 6.22 -7.68 -13.90
N THR A 18 6.33 -8.77 -13.15
CA THR A 18 7.62 -9.22 -12.59
C THR A 18 8.64 -9.55 -13.69
N THR A 19 8.20 -10.14 -14.79
CA THR A 19 9.06 -10.45 -15.94
C THR A 19 9.47 -9.18 -16.67
N VAL A 20 8.55 -8.24 -16.83
CA VAL A 20 8.83 -6.91 -17.41
C VAL A 20 9.89 -6.18 -16.61
N LEU A 21 9.76 -6.11 -15.29
CA LEU A 21 10.74 -5.44 -14.42
C LEU A 21 12.13 -6.06 -14.49
N LYS A 22 12.23 -7.38 -14.59
CA LYS A 22 13.51 -8.07 -14.81
C LYS A 22 14.12 -7.70 -16.16
N ALA A 23 13.31 -7.68 -17.23
CA ALA A 23 13.74 -7.28 -18.56
C ALA A 23 14.18 -5.81 -18.62
N MET A 24 13.61 -4.95 -17.80
CA MET A 24 14.00 -3.53 -17.65
C MET A 24 15.32 -3.33 -16.91
N GLY A 25 16.01 -4.39 -16.53
CA GLY A 25 17.30 -4.32 -15.86
C GLY A 25 17.23 -3.96 -14.39
N CYS A 26 16.13 -4.29 -13.70
CA CYS A 26 16.08 -4.18 -12.25
C CYS A 26 17.03 -5.20 -11.61
N HIS A 27 17.89 -4.74 -10.70
CA HIS A 27 18.84 -5.59 -9.98
C HIS A 27 18.12 -6.55 -9.03
N VAL A 28 17.02 -6.10 -8.46
CA VAL A 28 16.16 -6.86 -7.57
C VAL A 28 14.70 -6.57 -7.92
N VAL A 29 13.86 -7.58 -7.96
CA VAL A 29 12.41 -7.43 -8.09
C VAL A 29 11.75 -8.01 -6.85
N ARG A 30 10.90 -7.23 -6.21
CA ARG A 30 10.11 -7.63 -5.04
C ARG A 30 8.63 -7.64 -5.40
N ALA A 31 7.97 -8.74 -5.10
CA ALA A 31 6.53 -8.90 -5.21
C ALA A 31 5.91 -8.93 -3.82
N GLU A 32 4.74 -8.34 -3.68
CA GLU A 32 3.95 -8.31 -2.46
C GLU A 32 2.52 -8.75 -2.75
N GLU A 33 1.95 -9.58 -1.90
CA GLU A 33 0.56 -9.98 -2.05
C GLU A 33 -0.39 -8.82 -1.76
N HIS A 34 -1.52 -8.79 -2.45
CA HIS A 34 -2.45 -7.66 -2.40
C HIS A 34 -3.09 -7.47 -1.02
N ASP A 35 -3.33 -8.55 -0.30
CA ASP A 35 -4.06 -8.55 0.96
C ASP A 35 -3.15 -8.21 2.14
N GLY A 36 -3.11 -6.93 2.51
CA GLY A 36 -2.39 -6.49 3.71
C GLY A 36 -1.78 -5.09 3.62
N GLU A 37 -1.07 -4.73 4.68
CA GLU A 37 -0.24 -3.52 4.68
C GLU A 37 0.95 -3.73 3.73
N PRO A 38 1.37 -2.70 2.96
CA PRO A 38 2.47 -2.80 2.01
C PRO A 38 3.83 -2.84 2.75
N ALA A 39 4.08 -3.93 3.48
CA ALA A 39 5.28 -4.10 4.29
C ALA A 39 6.56 -4.14 3.43
N THR A 40 6.50 -4.80 2.28
CA THR A 40 7.61 -4.88 1.32
C THR A 40 7.91 -3.51 0.72
N LEU A 41 6.89 -2.78 0.29
CA LEU A 41 7.06 -1.41 -0.22
C LEU A 41 7.63 -0.49 0.86
N THR A 42 7.10 -0.56 2.07
CA THR A 42 7.60 0.23 3.20
C THR A 42 9.08 -0.07 3.46
N SER A 43 9.48 -1.33 3.48
CA SER A 43 10.88 -1.74 3.63
C SER A 43 11.78 -1.20 2.51
N ILE A 44 11.30 -1.23 1.25
CA ILE A 44 12.03 -0.64 0.12
C ILE A 44 12.21 0.86 0.32
N LEU A 45 11.13 1.58 0.66
CA LEU A 45 11.17 3.03 0.88
C LEU A 45 12.06 3.44 2.06
N ASP A 46 12.25 2.56 3.03
CA ASP A 46 13.15 2.78 4.17
C ASP A 46 14.61 2.44 3.87
N PHE A 47 14.86 1.53 2.94
CA PHE A 47 16.21 1.08 2.56
C PHE A 47 16.82 1.87 1.40
N ILE A 48 15.99 2.28 0.41
CA ILE A 48 16.44 2.95 -0.82
C ILE A 48 17.24 4.21 -0.51
N GLY A 49 18.33 4.42 -1.22
CA GLY A 49 19.25 5.52 -0.97
C GLY A 49 19.39 6.51 -2.13
N SER A 50 20.26 7.50 -1.91
CA SER A 50 20.52 8.53 -2.91
C SER A 50 21.05 7.96 -4.22
N GLY A 51 20.45 8.36 -5.31
CA GLY A 51 20.79 7.91 -6.67
C GLY A 51 20.14 6.61 -7.09
N ASP A 52 19.42 5.92 -6.19
CA ASP A 52 18.68 4.70 -6.51
C ASP A 52 17.34 5.00 -7.19
N GLU A 53 16.79 4.00 -7.87
CA GLU A 53 15.54 4.12 -8.62
C GLU A 53 14.58 2.97 -8.24
N LEU A 54 13.38 3.33 -7.78
CA LEU A 54 12.26 2.40 -7.67
C LEU A 54 11.55 2.31 -9.02
N VAL A 55 11.35 1.11 -9.52
CA VAL A 55 10.69 0.86 -10.81
C VAL A 55 9.40 0.09 -10.59
N VAL A 56 8.31 0.60 -11.12
CA VAL A 56 7.01 -0.07 -11.12
C VAL A 56 6.46 -0.10 -12.55
N THR A 57 5.72 -1.12 -12.90
CA THR A 57 5.07 -1.17 -14.22
C THR A 57 3.93 -0.19 -14.29
N ARG A 58 3.13 -0.09 -13.22
CA ARG A 58 1.97 0.79 -13.12
C ARG A 58 1.93 1.51 -11.77
N LEU A 59 1.36 2.72 -11.76
CA LEU A 59 1.29 3.54 -10.54
C LEU A 59 0.47 2.88 -9.42
N GLU A 60 -0.53 2.09 -9.76
CA GLU A 60 -1.38 1.38 -8.80
C GLU A 60 -0.62 0.38 -7.90
N HIS A 61 0.55 -0.08 -8.32
CA HIS A 61 1.42 -0.90 -7.46
C HIS A 61 1.92 -0.15 -6.23
N LEU A 62 2.09 1.18 -6.32
CA LEU A 62 2.48 2.00 -5.18
C LEU A 62 1.32 2.25 -4.22
N SER A 63 0.17 2.61 -4.77
CA SER A 63 -1.01 2.93 -3.99
C SER A 63 -2.26 2.97 -4.86
N THR A 64 -3.39 2.63 -4.27
CA THR A 64 -4.71 2.78 -4.89
C THR A 64 -5.29 4.19 -4.71
N SER A 65 -4.57 5.10 -4.05
CA SER A 65 -4.96 6.49 -3.87
C SER A 65 -3.88 7.45 -4.31
N SER A 66 -4.26 8.62 -4.83
CA SER A 66 -3.31 9.66 -5.22
C SER A 66 -2.49 10.17 -4.04
N ARG A 67 -3.09 10.26 -2.84
CA ARG A 67 -2.38 10.64 -1.62
C ARG A 67 -1.30 9.65 -1.24
N GLY A 68 -1.60 8.35 -1.32
CA GLY A 68 -0.60 7.31 -1.05
C GLY A 68 0.53 7.29 -2.07
N ALA A 69 0.23 7.54 -3.35
CA ALA A 69 1.24 7.69 -4.39
C ALA A 69 2.14 8.90 -4.14
N LEU A 70 1.56 10.06 -3.77
CA LEU A 70 2.31 11.26 -3.40
C LEU A 70 3.21 11.05 -2.18
N ASP A 71 2.72 10.34 -1.16
CA ASP A 71 3.52 9.98 0.02
C ASP A 71 4.72 9.12 -0.36
N ALA A 72 4.53 8.09 -1.17
CA ALA A 72 5.61 7.23 -1.64
C ALA A 72 6.66 8.02 -2.46
N ILE A 73 6.22 8.89 -3.38
CA ILE A 73 7.10 9.76 -4.16
C ILE A 73 7.88 10.70 -3.24
N GLY A 74 7.21 11.33 -2.26
CA GLY A 74 7.84 12.23 -1.30
C GLY A 74 8.91 11.53 -0.45
N ARG A 75 8.65 10.30 -0.02
CA ARG A 75 9.64 9.48 0.72
C ARG A 75 10.86 9.14 -0.12
N LEU A 76 10.67 8.80 -1.41
CA LEU A 76 11.78 8.56 -2.35
C LEU A 76 12.63 9.82 -2.53
N GLU A 77 11.99 10.96 -2.77
CA GLU A 77 12.69 12.24 -2.96
C GLU A 77 13.46 12.68 -1.73
N ALA A 78 12.88 12.52 -0.53
CA ALA A 78 13.55 12.84 0.73
C ALA A 78 14.84 12.01 0.95
N ARG A 79 14.94 10.84 0.33
CA ARG A 79 16.12 9.99 0.34
C ARG A 79 17.05 10.21 -0.87
N GLY A 80 16.69 11.10 -1.77
CA GLY A 80 17.44 11.34 -3.00
C GLY A 80 17.28 10.24 -4.05
N ALA A 81 16.30 9.36 -3.87
CA ALA A 81 15.93 8.32 -4.83
C ALA A 81 14.90 8.84 -5.85
N SER A 82 14.61 8.05 -6.87
CA SER A 82 13.63 8.40 -7.90
C SER A 82 12.64 7.25 -8.16
N LEU A 83 11.50 7.60 -8.74
CA LEU A 83 10.52 6.65 -9.24
C LEU A 83 10.56 6.63 -10.76
N TYR A 84 10.48 5.43 -11.33
CA TYR A 84 10.23 5.20 -12.75
C TYR A 84 8.99 4.31 -12.91
N ILE A 85 8.02 4.79 -13.66
CA ILE A 85 6.81 4.06 -14.04
C ILE A 85 6.97 3.66 -15.49
N VAL A 86 6.76 2.37 -15.80
CA VAL A 86 6.96 1.84 -17.14
C VAL A 86 5.78 2.19 -18.04
N GLU A 87 4.55 2.07 -17.52
CA GLU A 87 3.33 2.29 -18.30
C GLU A 87 2.30 3.13 -17.52
N PRO A 88 2.03 4.35 -17.97
CA PRO A 88 2.74 5.13 -19.00
C PRO A 88 4.16 5.48 -18.56
N GLU A 89 5.07 5.67 -19.51
CA GLU A 89 6.46 6.02 -19.20
C GLU A 89 6.54 7.39 -18.50
N LEU A 90 6.77 7.36 -17.18
CA LEU A 90 6.88 8.56 -16.36
C LEU A 90 8.02 8.43 -15.34
N ARG A 91 8.62 9.56 -14.99
CA ARG A 91 9.66 9.64 -13.96
C ARG A 91 9.30 10.69 -12.93
N SER A 92 9.66 10.46 -11.66
CA SER A 92 9.41 11.42 -10.59
C SER A 92 10.35 12.62 -10.62
N ARG A 93 11.38 12.64 -11.47
CA ARG A 93 12.35 13.73 -11.60
C ARG A 93 12.12 14.55 -12.86
N GLY A 94 12.61 15.78 -12.83
CA GLY A 94 12.55 16.69 -13.95
C GLY A 94 11.15 17.24 -14.21
N GLU A 95 10.88 17.58 -15.46
CA GLU A 95 9.62 18.19 -15.88
C GLU A 95 8.45 17.20 -15.78
N SER A 96 8.65 15.95 -16.22
CA SER A 96 7.63 14.90 -16.10
C SER A 96 7.27 14.62 -14.65
N GLY A 97 8.24 14.69 -13.74
CA GLY A 97 8.00 14.53 -12.29
C GLY A 97 7.15 15.64 -11.70
N ARG A 98 7.39 16.89 -12.11
CA ARG A 98 6.54 18.02 -11.71
C ARG A 98 5.11 17.88 -12.23
N ALA A 99 4.95 17.48 -13.49
CA ALA A 99 3.63 17.24 -14.08
C ALA A 99 2.89 16.09 -13.40
N LEU A 100 3.57 14.97 -13.12
CA LEU A 100 3.02 13.84 -12.40
C LEU A 100 2.54 14.26 -10.99
N ARG A 101 3.36 14.99 -10.24
CA ARG A 101 3.01 15.50 -8.91
C ARG A 101 1.80 16.40 -8.97
N ALA A 102 1.78 17.38 -9.87
CA ALA A 102 0.65 18.31 -10.02
C ALA A 102 -0.67 17.58 -10.36
N ALA A 103 -0.61 16.57 -11.24
CA ALA A 103 -1.77 15.76 -11.58
C ALA A 103 -2.27 14.96 -10.37
N LEU A 104 -1.37 14.32 -9.62
CA LEU A 104 -1.74 13.58 -8.42
C LEU A 104 -2.31 14.49 -7.31
N GLU A 105 -1.75 15.68 -7.12
CA GLU A 105 -2.26 16.67 -6.18
C GLU A 105 -3.68 17.14 -6.56
N ALA A 106 -3.93 17.38 -7.84
CA ALA A 106 -5.24 17.76 -8.34
C ALA A 106 -6.28 16.65 -8.11
N VAL A 107 -5.93 15.39 -8.37
CA VAL A 107 -6.82 14.25 -8.11
C VAL A 107 -7.01 14.06 -6.62
N ALA A 108 -5.95 14.14 -5.80
CA ALA A 108 -6.03 13.99 -4.36
C ALA A 108 -6.94 15.05 -3.69
N ALA A 109 -7.05 16.24 -4.28
CA ALA A 109 -7.93 17.30 -3.79
C ALA A 109 -9.42 16.95 -3.90
N VAL A 110 -9.80 16.14 -4.90
CA VAL A 110 -11.18 15.71 -5.13
C VAL A 110 -11.47 14.29 -4.64
N GLU A 111 -10.43 13.51 -4.35
CA GLU A 111 -10.60 12.19 -3.74
C GLU A 111 -11.24 12.32 -2.35
N PRO A 112 -12.29 11.53 -2.06
CA PRO A 112 -12.82 11.44 -0.72
C PRO A 112 -11.68 11.01 0.23
N VAL A 113 -11.60 11.66 1.40
CA VAL A 113 -10.64 11.25 2.43
C VAL A 113 -11.00 9.82 2.81
N SER A 114 -10.24 8.85 2.30
CA SER A 114 -10.38 7.46 2.71
C SER A 114 -10.10 7.44 4.21
N GLN A 115 -11.14 7.25 5.01
CA GLN A 115 -10.93 6.94 6.42
C GLN A 115 -10.00 5.73 6.45
N PRO A 116 -8.95 5.72 7.29
CA PRO A 116 -8.10 4.55 7.40
C PRO A 116 -9.03 3.35 7.59
N ARG A 117 -8.92 2.36 6.70
CA ARG A 117 -9.70 1.12 6.86
C ARG A 117 -9.39 0.64 8.26
N ARG A 118 -10.37 0.76 9.16
CA ARG A 118 -10.25 0.24 10.52
C ARG A 118 -9.84 -1.22 10.33
N LYS A 119 -8.65 -1.57 10.84
CA LYS A 119 -8.19 -2.97 10.81
C LYS A 119 -9.35 -3.83 11.27
N PRO A 120 -9.76 -4.86 10.52
CA PRO A 120 -10.80 -5.75 11.00
C PRO A 120 -10.30 -6.28 12.35
N ALA A 121 -11.05 -5.99 13.41
CA ALA A 121 -10.68 -6.45 14.75
C ALA A 121 -10.42 -7.96 14.68
N ALA A 122 -9.22 -8.37 15.03
CA ALA A 122 -8.86 -9.77 14.98
C ALA A 122 -9.82 -10.57 15.85
N ALA A 123 -10.32 -11.70 15.36
CA ALA A 123 -11.24 -12.54 16.13
C ALA A 123 -10.69 -12.86 17.51
N GLN A 124 -9.38 -13.02 17.63
CA GLN A 124 -8.66 -13.24 18.90
C GLN A 124 -8.83 -12.08 19.89
N GLU A 125 -8.81 -10.83 19.43
CA GLU A 125 -8.98 -9.65 20.29
C GLU A 125 -10.42 -9.53 20.79
N ILE A 126 -11.40 -9.81 19.94
CA ILE A 126 -12.82 -9.88 20.31
C ILE A 126 -13.05 -10.96 21.37
N HIS A 127 -12.47 -12.14 21.19
CA HIS A 127 -12.60 -13.24 22.16
C HIS A 127 -11.86 -12.97 23.47
N ALA A 128 -10.72 -12.31 23.45
CA ALA A 128 -9.99 -11.90 24.64
C ALA A 128 -10.82 -10.94 25.50
N LEU A 129 -11.45 -9.95 24.89
CA LEU A 129 -12.31 -8.99 25.55
C LEU A 129 -13.59 -9.65 26.09
N GLN A 130 -14.18 -10.60 25.37
CA GLN A 130 -15.32 -11.37 25.84
C GLN A 130 -14.97 -12.22 27.07
N ARG A 131 -13.81 -12.89 27.04
CA ARG A 131 -13.32 -13.68 28.19
C ARG A 131 -13.03 -12.82 29.42
N ALA A 132 -12.69 -11.54 29.20
CA ALA A 132 -12.54 -10.56 30.28
C ALA A 132 -13.88 -10.03 30.82
N GLY A 133 -15.03 -10.58 30.37
CA GLY A 133 -16.37 -10.21 30.84
C GLY A 133 -16.95 -8.97 30.16
N ILE A 134 -16.35 -8.48 29.07
CA ILE A 134 -16.81 -7.29 28.35
C ILE A 134 -17.93 -7.68 27.39
N GLY A 135 -19.05 -6.97 27.47
CA GLY A 135 -20.20 -7.23 26.61
C GLY A 135 -19.98 -6.84 25.14
N PRO A 136 -20.70 -7.45 24.17
CA PRO A 136 -20.52 -7.24 22.74
C PRO A 136 -20.65 -5.76 22.30
N VAL A 137 -21.49 -4.99 22.97
CA VAL A 137 -21.69 -3.56 22.69
C VAL A 137 -20.43 -2.75 23.05
N GLU A 138 -19.84 -3.04 24.20
CA GLU A 138 -18.63 -2.37 24.67
C GLU A 138 -17.40 -2.80 23.84
N ILE A 139 -17.32 -4.07 23.44
CA ILE A 139 -16.30 -4.58 22.52
C ILE A 139 -16.37 -3.81 21.19
N ALA A 140 -17.59 -3.69 20.63
CA ALA A 140 -17.80 -2.95 19.39
C ALA A 140 -17.33 -1.49 19.51
N ARG A 141 -17.61 -0.83 20.63
CA ARG A 141 -17.19 0.55 20.90
C ARG A 141 -15.68 0.67 21.02
N ARG A 142 -15.03 -0.20 21.79
CA ARG A 142 -13.56 -0.18 22.00
C ARG A 142 -12.78 -0.47 20.75
N LEU A 143 -13.21 -1.42 19.96
CA LEU A 143 -12.54 -1.81 18.72
C LEU A 143 -12.99 -0.99 17.51
N GLY A 144 -13.99 -0.10 17.69
CA GLY A 144 -14.50 0.75 16.63
C GLY A 144 -15.12 -0.02 15.46
N VAL A 145 -15.71 -1.17 15.71
CA VAL A 145 -16.42 -2.02 14.74
C VAL A 145 -17.92 -2.04 15.02
N SER A 146 -18.72 -2.53 14.05
CA SER A 146 -20.15 -2.69 14.29
C SER A 146 -20.46 -3.84 15.26
N ARG A 147 -21.56 -3.74 16.01
CA ARG A 147 -22.06 -4.83 16.86
C ARG A 147 -22.25 -6.13 16.08
N MET A 148 -22.71 -6.03 14.83
CA MET A 148 -22.88 -7.17 13.93
C MET A 148 -21.54 -7.85 13.59
N THR A 149 -20.47 -7.08 13.44
CA THR A 149 -19.12 -7.64 13.23
C THR A 149 -18.66 -8.42 14.44
N VAL A 150 -18.83 -7.88 15.65
CA VAL A 150 -18.48 -8.58 16.90
C VAL A 150 -19.30 -9.87 17.01
N TRP A 151 -20.62 -9.79 16.84
CA TRP A 151 -21.52 -10.94 16.96
C TRP A 151 -21.19 -12.05 15.97
N ARG A 152 -20.91 -11.70 14.70
CA ARG A 152 -20.51 -12.67 13.66
C ARG A 152 -19.20 -13.38 14.01
N LYS A 153 -18.22 -12.66 14.54
CA LYS A 153 -16.92 -13.23 14.95
C LYS A 153 -17.05 -14.14 16.17
N LEU A 154 -17.89 -13.80 17.13
CA LEU A 154 -18.17 -14.63 18.29
C LEU A 154 -18.90 -15.93 17.90
N LYS A 155 -19.87 -15.84 16.98
CA LYS A 155 -20.63 -17.01 16.52
C LYS A 155 -19.81 -17.97 15.66
N ALA A 156 -18.85 -17.49 14.90
CA ALA A 156 -18.02 -18.31 14.01
C ALA A 156 -17.14 -19.32 14.75
N VAL A 157 -16.89 -19.12 16.04
CA VAL A 157 -16.07 -20.02 16.88
C VAL A 157 -16.95 -20.97 17.73
N SER A 158 -18.24 -20.67 17.85
CA SER A 158 -19.18 -21.53 18.58
C SER A 158 -19.84 -22.61 17.70
N ALA A 159 -19.43 -22.67 16.47
CA ALA A 159 -19.76 -23.71 15.51
C ALA A 159 -18.51 -24.56 15.23
#